data_0d0b9f284b47d7a97e151d348ac85650
#
_entry.id   0d0b9f284b47d7a97e151d348ac85650
#
_cell.length_a   1.000
_cell.length_b   1.000
_cell.length_c   1.000
_cell.angle_alpha   90.00
_cell.angle_beta   90.00
_cell.angle_gamma   90.00
#
_symmetry.space_group_name_H-M   'P 1'
#
loop_
_entity.id
_entity.type
_entity.pdbx_description
1 polymer ?
#
loop_
_entity_poly.entity_id
_entity_poly.type
_entity_poly.pdbx_seq_one_letter_code
_entity_poly.pdbx_strand_id
1 'polypeptide(L)'
;VGNLRVALCQLDVTVGDLEGNADKVIGQLARAEAAGASLVVFPELVLTGYPPEDLLLEPGFVEGNLLALEKVAAATQHCAAIVGFVEEDGDLYNAAAVCAEGEVRAVVRKQLLPNYGVFDERRYFVPGTNRDQLFLIGGVRVGVTVCEDAWSPLGPVGRLGAGGAELVVTINASPYRAGILAQRERMLATRAADASCALAYVNLVGGQDELVFDGASMVFDHDGELVASAPQFREALTICDLAIHPMFRKRLLDPRGHEGTSSLPLVTISEAPVVEDEEAAGAEQQVTPLASIAPRLDRVAEVYEALVLGTSDYVRKNGFTEVLVGLSGGVDSSLVA
;
A
#
# COMPACT_ATOMS: atom_id res chain seq x y z
N VAL A 1 -20.64 2.04 16.16
CA VAL A 1 -19.54 2.05 15.20
C VAL A 1 -19.07 0.62 15.05
N GLY A 2 -19.16 0.10 13.82
CA GLY A 2 -18.87 -1.28 13.47
C GLY A 2 -17.40 -1.53 13.11
N ASN A 3 -17.20 -2.57 12.34
CA ASN A 3 -15.91 -2.89 11.73
C ASN A 3 -15.75 -2.10 10.42
N LEU A 4 -14.52 -1.65 10.12
CA LEU A 4 -14.17 -1.14 8.80
C LEU A 4 -13.58 -2.28 7.97
N ARG A 5 -14.19 -2.61 6.84
CA ARG A 5 -13.60 -3.57 5.92
C ARG A 5 -12.58 -2.90 5.01
N VAL A 6 -11.33 -3.34 5.12
CA VAL A 6 -10.19 -2.82 4.35
C VAL A 6 -9.68 -3.90 3.41
N ALA A 7 -9.42 -3.55 2.16
CA ALA A 7 -8.79 -4.41 1.16
C ALA A 7 -7.39 -3.90 0.84
N LEU A 8 -6.38 -4.75 0.97
CA LEU A 8 -5.00 -4.50 0.63
C LEU A 8 -4.69 -5.18 -0.70
N CYS A 9 -4.37 -4.40 -1.72
CA CYS A 9 -4.06 -4.86 -3.07
C CYS A 9 -2.54 -4.90 -3.27
N GLN A 10 -1.94 -6.06 -3.09
CA GLN A 10 -0.52 -6.30 -3.35
C GLN A 10 -0.34 -6.68 -4.81
N LEU A 11 0.27 -5.79 -5.61
CA LEU A 11 0.31 -5.90 -7.08
C LEU A 11 1.74 -5.94 -7.60
N ASP A 12 1.91 -6.71 -8.68
CA ASP A 12 3.07 -6.72 -9.53
C ASP A 12 2.80 -5.84 -10.76
N VAL A 13 3.33 -4.62 -10.73
CA VAL A 13 3.18 -3.63 -11.79
C VAL A 13 4.43 -3.53 -12.64
N THR A 14 4.30 -2.98 -13.84
CA THR A 14 5.41 -2.77 -14.76
C THR A 14 5.74 -1.29 -14.84
N VAL A 15 7.01 -0.92 -14.64
CA VAL A 15 7.45 0.47 -14.77
C VAL A 15 7.21 0.96 -16.19
N GLY A 16 6.53 2.10 -16.31
CA GLY A 16 6.20 2.72 -17.59
C GLY A 16 4.90 2.26 -18.25
N ASP A 17 4.30 1.15 -17.82
CA ASP A 17 3.02 0.65 -18.36
C ASP A 17 1.81 1.28 -17.67
N LEU A 18 1.61 2.58 -17.92
CA LEU A 18 0.56 3.37 -17.27
C LEU A 18 -0.84 2.78 -17.48
N GLU A 19 -1.15 2.31 -18.70
CA GLU A 19 -2.46 1.75 -19.04
C GLU A 19 -2.66 0.37 -18.41
N GLY A 20 -1.70 -0.54 -18.53
CA GLY A 20 -1.79 -1.88 -17.96
C GLY A 20 -1.82 -1.86 -16.43
N ASN A 21 -1.06 -0.96 -15.79
CA ASN A 21 -1.11 -0.78 -14.35
C ASN A 21 -2.47 -0.23 -13.89
N ALA A 22 -3.03 0.77 -14.58
CA ALA A 22 -4.36 1.30 -14.28
C ALA A 22 -5.44 0.22 -14.44
N ASP A 23 -5.39 -0.60 -15.48
CA ASP A 23 -6.34 -1.70 -15.70
C ASP A 23 -6.25 -2.75 -14.58
N LYS A 24 -5.03 -3.08 -14.12
CA LYS A 24 -4.85 -3.96 -12.95
C LYS A 24 -5.47 -3.37 -11.69
N VAL A 25 -5.24 -2.08 -11.42
CA VAL A 25 -5.81 -1.37 -10.27
C VAL A 25 -7.32 -1.40 -10.32
N ILE A 26 -7.94 -1.07 -11.46
CA ILE A 26 -9.40 -1.09 -11.66
C ILE A 26 -9.96 -2.50 -11.47
N GLY A 27 -9.28 -3.52 -12.01
CA GLY A 27 -9.70 -4.91 -11.83
C GLY A 27 -9.71 -5.36 -10.36
N GLN A 28 -8.72 -4.94 -9.58
CA GLN A 28 -8.68 -5.25 -8.13
C GLN A 28 -9.65 -4.42 -7.32
N LEU A 29 -9.86 -3.16 -7.71
CA LEU A 29 -10.88 -2.30 -7.11
C LEU A 29 -12.26 -2.95 -7.20
N ALA A 30 -12.66 -3.38 -8.40
CA ALA A 30 -13.94 -4.06 -8.61
C ALA A 30 -14.09 -5.35 -7.77
N ARG A 31 -13.00 -6.12 -7.62
CA ARG A 31 -13.01 -7.32 -6.76
C ARG A 31 -13.15 -6.98 -5.27
N ALA A 32 -12.50 -5.91 -4.82
CA ALA A 32 -12.58 -5.45 -3.44
C ALA A 32 -13.98 -4.88 -3.13
N GLU A 33 -14.56 -4.11 -4.05
CA GLU A 33 -15.95 -3.62 -3.92
C GLU A 33 -16.95 -4.78 -3.86
N ALA A 34 -16.82 -5.77 -4.74
CA ALA A 34 -17.66 -6.96 -4.71
C ALA A 34 -17.55 -7.76 -3.40
N ALA A 35 -16.42 -7.63 -2.69
CA ALA A 35 -16.22 -8.20 -1.36
C ALA A 35 -16.67 -7.27 -0.21
N GLY A 36 -17.33 -6.14 -0.52
CA GLY A 36 -17.86 -5.18 0.45
C GLY A 36 -16.80 -4.34 1.15
N ALA A 37 -15.65 -4.09 0.53
CA ALA A 37 -14.61 -3.23 1.10
C ALA A 37 -15.09 -1.77 1.14
N SER A 38 -14.94 -1.10 2.28
CA SER A 38 -15.16 0.34 2.42
C SER A 38 -13.93 1.16 2.03
N LEU A 39 -12.74 0.55 2.15
CA LEU A 39 -11.47 1.15 1.81
C LEU A 39 -10.60 0.14 1.06
N VAL A 40 -10.11 0.54 -0.11
CA VAL A 40 -9.18 -0.25 -0.92
C VAL A 40 -7.84 0.48 -1.00
N VAL A 41 -6.75 -0.23 -0.75
CA VAL A 41 -5.42 0.38 -0.69
C VAL A 41 -4.50 -0.27 -1.69
N PHE A 42 -3.86 0.56 -2.50
CA PHE A 42 -2.88 0.19 -3.52
C PHE A 42 -1.48 0.67 -3.15
N PRO A 43 -0.43 0.05 -3.70
CA PRO A 43 0.95 0.40 -3.39
C PRO A 43 1.37 1.83 -3.81
N GLU A 44 2.54 2.25 -3.31
CA GLU A 44 3.26 3.45 -3.73
C GLU A 44 3.57 3.40 -5.22
N LEU A 45 3.36 4.54 -5.92
CA LEU A 45 3.61 4.70 -7.36
C LEU A 45 3.06 3.53 -8.22
N VAL A 46 1.92 2.97 -7.82
CA VAL A 46 1.34 1.80 -8.49
C VAL A 46 1.00 2.06 -9.95
N LEU A 47 0.71 3.31 -10.33
CA LEU A 47 0.38 3.68 -11.71
C LEU A 47 1.61 3.75 -12.61
N THR A 48 2.70 4.36 -12.15
CA THR A 48 3.94 4.48 -12.91
C THR A 48 4.82 3.22 -12.82
N GLY A 49 4.61 2.39 -11.77
CA GLY A 49 5.60 1.44 -11.30
C GLY A 49 6.71 2.15 -10.50
N TYR A 50 7.51 1.39 -9.72
CA TYR A 50 8.58 1.89 -8.88
C TYR A 50 9.90 1.16 -9.20
N PRO A 51 11.03 1.89 -9.38
CA PRO A 51 11.13 3.34 -9.49
C PRO A 51 10.92 3.82 -10.95
N PRO A 52 10.20 4.93 -11.18
CA PRO A 52 9.99 5.44 -12.53
C PRO A 52 11.22 6.15 -13.12
N GLU A 53 12.14 6.64 -12.28
CA GLU A 53 13.43 7.27 -12.63
C GLU A 53 13.32 8.30 -13.77
N ASP A 54 14.20 8.19 -14.78
CA ASP A 54 14.29 9.15 -15.88
C ASP A 54 13.02 9.19 -16.77
N LEU A 55 12.10 8.23 -16.65
CA LEU A 55 10.78 8.32 -17.30
C LEU A 55 10.01 9.58 -16.88
N LEU A 56 10.24 10.07 -15.64
CA LEU A 56 9.66 11.31 -15.15
C LEU A 56 10.10 12.55 -15.94
N LEU A 57 11.18 12.46 -16.71
CA LEU A 57 11.70 13.53 -17.55
C LEU A 57 11.17 13.42 -18.99
N GLU A 58 10.52 12.31 -19.35
CA GLU A 58 9.97 12.11 -20.68
C GLU A 58 8.68 12.94 -20.87
N PRO A 59 8.58 13.67 -22.01
CA PRO A 59 7.39 14.45 -22.31
C PRO A 59 6.12 13.58 -22.31
N GLY A 60 5.11 14.00 -21.58
CA GLY A 60 3.79 13.34 -21.52
C GLY A 60 3.71 12.15 -20.56
N PHE A 61 4.80 11.70 -19.96
CA PHE A 61 4.74 10.57 -19.01
C PHE A 61 3.96 10.92 -17.73
N VAL A 62 4.26 12.09 -17.14
CA VAL A 62 3.54 12.56 -15.95
C VAL A 62 2.08 12.88 -16.28
N GLU A 63 1.81 13.51 -17.44
CA GLU A 63 0.43 13.72 -17.91
C GLU A 63 -0.32 12.39 -18.11
N GLY A 64 0.33 11.40 -18.70
CA GLY A 64 -0.23 10.05 -18.85
C GLY A 64 -0.55 9.38 -17.50
N ASN A 65 0.30 9.55 -16.50
CA ASN A 65 0.04 9.09 -15.14
C ASN A 65 -1.18 9.79 -14.50
N LEU A 66 -1.36 11.09 -14.73
CA LEU A 66 -2.54 11.82 -14.25
C LEU A 66 -3.82 11.34 -14.93
N LEU A 67 -3.79 11.09 -16.25
CA LEU A 67 -4.92 10.50 -16.99
C LEU A 67 -5.24 9.07 -16.49
N ALA A 68 -4.22 8.27 -16.17
CA ALA A 68 -4.39 6.96 -15.57
C ALA A 68 -5.05 7.05 -14.18
N LEU A 69 -4.67 8.04 -13.37
CA LEU A 69 -5.32 8.31 -12.09
C LEU A 69 -6.79 8.69 -12.26
N GLU A 70 -7.13 9.57 -13.21
CA GLU A 70 -8.52 9.95 -13.50
C GLU A 70 -9.36 8.72 -13.88
N LYS A 71 -8.80 7.82 -14.71
CA LYS A 71 -9.45 6.56 -15.10
C LYS A 71 -9.72 5.67 -13.89
N VAL A 72 -8.76 5.55 -12.96
CA VAL A 72 -8.93 4.78 -11.73
C VAL A 72 -9.93 5.44 -10.80
N ALA A 73 -9.87 6.76 -10.61
CA ALA A 73 -10.81 7.50 -9.76
C ALA A 73 -12.25 7.34 -10.27
N ALA A 74 -12.47 7.46 -11.59
CA ALA A 74 -13.79 7.24 -12.20
C ALA A 74 -14.38 5.84 -11.94
N ALA A 75 -13.53 4.86 -11.64
CA ALA A 75 -13.97 3.51 -11.29
C ALA A 75 -14.38 3.34 -9.81
N THR A 76 -14.12 4.31 -8.92
CA THR A 76 -14.53 4.25 -7.51
C THR A 76 -16.02 4.56 -7.37
N GLN A 77 -16.85 3.55 -7.11
CA GLN A 77 -18.31 3.71 -7.04
C GLN A 77 -18.86 3.62 -5.61
N HIS A 78 -18.42 2.62 -4.86
CA HIS A 78 -18.98 2.28 -3.55
C HIS A 78 -17.97 2.24 -2.42
N CYS A 79 -16.68 2.37 -2.71
CA CYS A 79 -15.62 2.40 -1.73
C CYS A 79 -14.70 3.61 -1.93
N ALA A 80 -13.90 3.93 -0.92
CA ALA A 80 -12.75 4.81 -1.09
C ALA A 80 -11.53 4.01 -1.54
N ALA A 81 -10.70 4.58 -2.41
CA ALA A 81 -9.43 3.99 -2.82
C ALA A 81 -8.25 4.91 -2.51
N ILE A 82 -7.14 4.34 -2.03
CA ILE A 82 -5.86 5.04 -1.87
C ILE A 82 -4.91 4.50 -2.93
N VAL A 83 -4.45 5.39 -3.83
CA VAL A 83 -3.70 5.02 -5.04
C VAL A 83 -2.39 5.80 -5.10
N GLY A 84 -1.26 5.10 -5.19
CA GLY A 84 0.06 5.72 -5.35
C GLY A 84 0.27 6.23 -6.78
N PHE A 85 0.71 7.48 -6.93
CA PHE A 85 0.90 8.13 -8.22
C PHE A 85 1.94 9.27 -8.13
N VAL A 86 2.31 9.85 -9.26
CA VAL A 86 3.13 11.06 -9.35
C VAL A 86 2.23 12.28 -9.48
N GLU A 87 2.30 13.19 -8.52
CA GLU A 87 1.62 14.48 -8.58
C GLU A 87 2.54 15.54 -9.17
N GLU A 88 1.99 16.39 -10.04
CA GLU A 88 2.65 17.59 -10.57
C GLU A 88 1.91 18.84 -10.05
N ASP A 89 2.62 19.66 -9.28
CA ASP A 89 2.13 20.95 -8.77
C ASP A 89 3.31 21.91 -8.64
N GLY A 90 3.78 22.43 -9.78
CA GLY A 90 4.99 23.24 -9.88
C GLY A 90 6.30 22.44 -9.72
N ASP A 91 6.26 21.35 -8.97
CA ASP A 91 7.30 20.33 -8.79
C ASP A 91 6.66 18.95 -8.89
N LEU A 92 7.49 17.88 -8.86
CA LEU A 92 7.02 16.50 -8.83
C LEU A 92 7.01 15.96 -7.39
N TYR A 93 5.96 15.25 -7.04
CA TYR A 93 5.77 14.63 -5.74
C TYR A 93 5.41 13.15 -5.88
N ASN A 94 6.06 12.30 -5.08
CA ASN A 94 5.58 10.97 -4.81
C ASN A 94 4.38 11.08 -3.87
N ALA A 95 3.19 10.67 -4.31
CA ALA A 95 1.95 10.99 -3.65
C ALA A 95 0.96 9.81 -3.61
N ALA A 96 0.02 9.89 -2.70
CA ALA A 96 -1.16 9.06 -2.58
C ALA A 96 -2.42 9.86 -2.87
N ALA A 97 -3.21 9.45 -3.85
CA ALA A 97 -4.54 9.99 -4.11
C ALA A 97 -5.57 9.27 -3.26
N VAL A 98 -6.49 10.01 -2.65
CA VAL A 98 -7.71 9.49 -2.03
C VAL A 98 -8.84 9.67 -3.03
N CYS A 99 -9.30 8.59 -3.63
CA CYS A 99 -10.33 8.56 -4.65
C CYS A 99 -11.64 8.04 -4.06
N ALA A 100 -12.75 8.64 -4.40
CA ALA A 100 -14.09 8.18 -4.04
C ALA A 100 -15.15 8.86 -4.92
N GLU A 101 -16.27 8.19 -5.11
CA GLU A 101 -17.43 8.76 -5.85
C GLU A 101 -17.07 9.24 -7.27
N GLY A 102 -16.13 8.53 -7.91
CA GLY A 102 -15.68 8.83 -9.27
C GLY A 102 -14.64 9.95 -9.39
N GLU A 103 -14.13 10.49 -8.29
CA GLU A 103 -13.24 11.65 -8.29
C GLU A 103 -12.04 11.47 -7.36
N VAL A 104 -10.95 12.22 -7.61
CA VAL A 104 -9.86 12.42 -6.66
C VAL A 104 -10.31 13.46 -5.63
N ARG A 105 -10.52 13.03 -4.39
CA ARG A 105 -11.04 13.85 -3.30
C ARG A 105 -9.93 14.59 -2.53
N ALA A 106 -8.73 14.00 -2.49
CA ALA A 106 -7.57 14.59 -1.82
C ALA A 106 -6.27 13.94 -2.29
N VAL A 107 -5.14 14.62 -2.01
CA VAL A 107 -3.80 14.13 -2.27
C VAL A 107 -2.96 14.25 -1.00
N VAL A 108 -2.15 13.23 -0.73
CA VAL A 108 -1.17 13.20 0.36
C VAL A 108 0.22 13.00 -0.24
N ARG A 109 1.11 13.97 -0.05
CA ARG A 109 2.49 13.94 -0.55
C ARG A 109 3.41 13.24 0.45
N LYS A 110 4.32 12.42 -0.04
CA LYS A 110 5.40 11.82 0.75
C LYS A 110 6.26 12.92 1.38
N GLN A 111 6.46 12.84 2.69
CA GLN A 111 7.18 13.86 3.44
C GLN A 111 8.67 13.54 3.58
N LEU A 112 9.01 12.27 3.67
CA LEU A 112 10.37 11.79 3.84
C LEU A 112 10.82 11.03 2.58
N LEU A 113 11.78 11.60 1.86
CA LEU A 113 12.32 11.00 0.64
C LEU A 113 13.62 10.26 0.98
N PRO A 114 13.68 8.93 0.82
CA PRO A 114 14.91 8.17 1.01
C PRO A 114 15.90 8.51 -0.11
N ASN A 115 17.18 8.69 0.28
CA ASN A 115 18.28 8.95 -0.64
C ASN A 115 19.52 8.22 -0.15
N TYR A 116 19.39 6.90 0.04
CA TYR A 116 20.42 5.99 0.52
C TYR A 116 20.20 4.59 -0.06
N GLY A 117 21.27 3.78 -0.13
CA GLY A 117 21.21 2.42 -0.67
C GLY A 117 20.77 2.42 -2.13
N VAL A 118 19.62 1.85 -2.41
CA VAL A 118 19.02 1.75 -3.75
C VAL A 118 18.09 2.91 -4.09
N PHE A 119 17.89 3.86 -3.17
CA PHE A 119 16.96 4.96 -3.35
C PHE A 119 17.64 6.24 -3.80
N ASP A 120 17.09 6.90 -4.81
CA ASP A 120 17.49 8.23 -5.30
C ASP A 120 16.27 9.13 -5.56
N GLU A 121 15.31 9.13 -4.63
CA GLU A 121 14.04 9.85 -4.82
C GLU A 121 14.24 11.38 -4.87
N ARG A 122 15.21 11.93 -4.15
CA ARG A 122 15.47 13.38 -4.15
C ARG A 122 15.98 13.93 -5.48
N ARG A 123 16.38 13.07 -6.39
CA ARG A 123 16.74 13.45 -7.75
C ARG A 123 15.53 13.93 -8.53
N TYR A 124 14.35 13.38 -8.24
CA TYR A 124 13.15 13.57 -9.03
C TYR A 124 12.03 14.26 -8.26
N PHE A 125 11.91 14.01 -6.95
CA PHE A 125 10.79 14.44 -6.13
C PHE A 125 11.19 15.46 -5.09
N VAL A 126 10.24 16.34 -4.78
CA VAL A 126 10.33 17.29 -3.67
C VAL A 126 9.55 16.73 -2.47
N PRO A 127 10.05 16.88 -1.23
CA PRO A 127 9.32 16.48 -0.04
C PRO A 127 8.01 17.24 0.10
N GLY A 128 6.94 16.54 0.43
CA GLY A 128 5.67 17.15 0.83
C GLY A 128 5.84 18.02 2.08
N THR A 129 5.14 19.13 2.12
CA THR A 129 5.07 19.95 3.34
C THR A 129 4.19 19.25 4.39
N ASN A 130 4.46 19.48 5.68
CA ASN A 130 3.69 18.94 6.80
C ASN A 130 2.26 19.49 6.81
N ARG A 131 1.39 18.94 5.98
CA ARG A 131 -0.06 19.19 5.95
C ARG A 131 -0.78 17.91 6.36
N ASP A 132 -0.51 17.47 7.61
CA ASP A 132 -1.17 16.28 8.14
C ASP A 132 -2.69 16.55 8.21
N GLN A 133 -3.47 15.62 7.68
CA GLN A 133 -4.93 15.65 7.67
C GLN A 133 -5.49 14.24 7.81
N LEU A 134 -6.72 14.14 8.22
CA LEU A 134 -7.43 12.87 8.35
C LEU A 134 -8.58 12.80 7.36
N PHE A 135 -8.94 11.60 6.97
CA PHE A 135 -10.04 11.29 6.06
C PHE A 135 -11.09 10.49 6.83
N LEU A 136 -12.34 10.94 6.83
CA LEU A 136 -13.45 10.17 7.37
C LEU A 136 -13.91 9.18 6.28
N ILE A 137 -13.64 7.91 6.46
CA ILE A 137 -13.98 6.84 5.52
C ILE A 137 -14.73 5.76 6.27
N GLY A 138 -15.98 5.49 5.87
CA GLY A 138 -16.83 4.52 6.56
C GLY A 138 -17.03 4.83 8.05
N GLY A 139 -17.05 6.10 8.42
CA GLY A 139 -17.15 6.56 9.80
C GLY A 139 -15.86 6.44 10.62
N VAL A 140 -14.72 6.07 10.00
CA VAL A 140 -13.41 5.90 10.64
C VAL A 140 -12.45 7.01 10.19
N ARG A 141 -11.68 7.56 11.13
CA ARG A 141 -10.66 8.58 10.85
C ARG A 141 -9.38 7.90 10.39
N VAL A 142 -9.09 8.04 9.10
CA VAL A 142 -7.97 7.41 8.42
C VAL A 142 -6.87 8.44 8.15
N GLY A 143 -5.63 8.16 8.57
CA GLY A 143 -4.43 8.86 8.16
C GLY A 143 -3.77 8.11 6.99
N VAL A 144 -3.12 8.84 6.07
CA VAL A 144 -2.40 8.24 4.92
C VAL A 144 -0.94 8.70 4.95
N THR A 145 -0.03 7.76 4.70
CA THR A 145 1.42 7.98 4.63
C THR A 145 2.01 7.19 3.46
N VAL A 146 3.21 7.60 3.03
CA VAL A 146 3.90 6.94 1.93
C VAL A 146 5.28 6.44 2.39
N CYS A 147 5.45 5.14 2.42
CA CYS A 147 6.69 4.36 2.58
C CYS A 147 7.62 4.86 3.71
N GLU A 148 8.67 5.64 3.39
CA GLU A 148 9.66 6.17 4.34
C GLU A 148 9.03 6.94 5.50
N ASP A 149 7.87 7.54 5.29
CA ASP A 149 7.11 8.24 6.33
C ASP A 149 6.78 7.34 7.53
N ALA A 150 6.58 6.04 7.33
CA ALA A 150 6.34 5.08 8.40
C ALA A 150 7.64 4.54 9.03
N TRP A 151 8.75 4.49 8.25
CA TRP A 151 10.03 3.99 8.74
C TRP A 151 10.66 4.90 9.78
N SER A 152 10.58 6.20 9.57
CA SER A 152 11.16 7.18 10.49
C SER A 152 10.29 7.37 11.74
N PRO A 153 10.88 7.36 12.95
CA PRO A 153 10.16 7.73 14.18
C PRO A 153 9.72 9.19 14.18
N LEU A 154 10.32 10.04 13.33
CA LEU A 154 9.96 11.45 13.17
C LEU A 154 8.94 11.66 12.04
N GLY A 155 8.50 10.58 11.40
CA GLY A 155 7.50 10.62 10.35
C GLY A 155 6.08 10.96 10.85
N PRO A 156 5.12 11.09 9.92
CA PRO A 156 3.78 11.57 10.24
C PRO A 156 2.93 10.60 11.07
N VAL A 157 3.27 9.29 11.14
CA VAL A 157 2.42 8.28 11.81
C VAL A 157 2.06 8.67 13.24
N GLY A 158 3.05 9.09 14.04
CA GLY A 158 2.80 9.52 15.43
C GLY A 158 1.92 10.78 15.50
N ARG A 159 2.12 11.75 14.60
CA ARG A 159 1.31 12.99 14.53
C ARG A 159 -0.13 12.70 14.11
N LEU A 160 -0.33 11.80 13.15
CA LEU A 160 -1.66 11.35 12.72
C LEU A 160 -2.40 10.65 13.88
N GLY A 161 -1.70 9.76 14.60
CA GLY A 161 -2.24 9.12 15.79
C GLY A 161 -2.63 10.13 16.86
N ALA A 162 -1.75 11.06 17.23
CA ALA A 162 -2.02 12.14 18.18
C ALA A 162 -3.17 13.04 17.71
N GLY A 163 -3.28 13.29 16.40
CA GLY A 163 -4.36 14.05 15.76
C GLY A 163 -5.70 13.34 15.68
N GLY A 164 -5.78 12.08 16.10
CA GLY A 164 -7.04 11.33 16.20
C GLY A 164 -7.24 10.25 15.14
N ALA A 165 -6.24 9.87 14.33
CA ALA A 165 -6.37 8.74 13.41
C ALA A 165 -6.74 7.44 14.16
N GLU A 166 -7.68 6.68 13.65
CA GLU A 166 -8.07 5.37 14.17
C GLU A 166 -7.42 4.25 13.34
N LEU A 167 -7.13 4.55 12.09
CA LEU A 167 -6.34 3.75 11.18
C LEU A 167 -5.30 4.64 10.50
N VAL A 168 -4.06 4.18 10.41
CA VAL A 168 -3.08 4.75 9.49
C VAL A 168 -2.82 3.75 8.38
N VAL A 169 -2.94 4.22 7.15
CA VAL A 169 -2.58 3.48 5.95
C VAL A 169 -1.22 3.95 5.46
N THR A 170 -0.32 3.03 5.16
CA THR A 170 0.94 3.31 4.49
C THR A 170 1.05 2.51 3.19
N ILE A 171 1.21 3.23 2.09
CA ILE A 171 1.45 2.64 0.77
C ILE A 171 2.95 2.59 0.50
N ASN A 172 3.45 1.48 -0.06
CA ASN A 172 4.87 1.23 -0.09
C ASN A 172 5.33 0.56 -1.39
N ALA A 173 6.60 0.88 -1.75
CA ALA A 173 7.43 0.15 -2.69
C ALA A 173 8.75 -0.17 -1.98
N SER A 174 8.68 -0.96 -0.90
CA SER A 174 9.80 -1.29 -0.04
C SER A 174 10.50 -2.54 -0.56
N PRO A 175 11.77 -2.43 -1.03
CA PRO A 175 12.45 -3.56 -1.66
C PRO A 175 12.82 -4.65 -0.66
N TYR A 176 12.91 -5.85 -1.20
CA TYR A 176 13.35 -7.04 -0.49
C TYR A 176 14.86 -7.00 -0.21
N ARG A 177 15.22 -7.47 0.94
CA ARG A 177 16.53 -7.99 1.32
C ARG A 177 16.35 -9.11 2.33
N ALA A 178 17.25 -10.08 2.33
CA ALA A 178 17.15 -11.23 3.22
C ALA A 178 16.94 -10.82 4.69
N GLY A 179 15.85 -11.28 5.28
CA GLY A 179 15.45 -11.01 6.68
C GLY A 179 14.78 -9.65 6.92
N ILE A 180 14.44 -8.89 5.88
CA ILE A 180 13.76 -7.58 6.02
C ILE A 180 12.37 -7.72 6.64
N LEU A 181 11.65 -8.81 6.36
CA LEU A 181 10.27 -9.01 6.84
C LEU A 181 10.17 -8.88 8.36
N ALA A 182 11.07 -9.54 9.12
CA ALA A 182 11.05 -9.47 10.57
C ALA A 182 11.38 -8.07 11.12
N GLN A 183 12.21 -7.30 10.41
CA GLN A 183 12.50 -5.91 10.78
C GLN A 183 11.30 -5.02 10.50
N ARG A 184 10.67 -5.17 9.32
CA ARG A 184 9.49 -4.43 8.88
C ARG A 184 8.34 -4.65 9.84
N GLU A 185 8.05 -5.90 10.20
CA GLU A 185 7.00 -6.26 11.14
C GLU A 185 7.20 -5.62 12.51
N ARG A 186 8.41 -5.72 13.10
CA ARG A 186 8.69 -5.07 14.39
C ARG A 186 8.52 -3.56 14.33
N MET A 187 8.98 -2.94 13.24
CA MET A 187 8.84 -1.50 13.05
C MET A 187 7.38 -1.09 12.99
N LEU A 188 6.57 -1.77 12.15
CA LEU A 188 5.14 -1.45 11.99
C LEU A 188 4.33 -1.71 13.26
N ALA A 189 4.59 -2.82 13.96
CA ALA A 189 4.00 -3.11 15.25
C ALA A 189 4.27 -1.99 16.29
N THR A 190 5.53 -1.52 16.34
CA THR A 190 5.90 -0.40 17.19
C THR A 190 5.16 0.88 16.81
N ARG A 191 5.06 1.20 15.50
CA ARG A 191 4.33 2.40 15.04
C ARG A 191 2.85 2.36 15.38
N ALA A 192 2.18 1.21 15.22
CA ALA A 192 0.78 1.03 15.58
C ALA A 192 0.55 1.21 17.08
N ALA A 193 1.39 0.56 17.92
CA ALA A 193 1.31 0.65 19.37
C ALA A 193 1.58 2.06 19.90
N ASP A 194 2.64 2.74 19.40
CA ASP A 194 3.01 4.10 19.81
C ASP A 194 1.94 5.13 19.41
N ALA A 195 1.38 4.99 18.20
CA ALA A 195 0.32 5.86 17.70
C ALA A 195 -1.07 5.51 18.28
N SER A 196 -1.21 4.38 19.01
CA SER A 196 -2.48 3.87 19.53
C SER A 196 -3.59 3.81 18.46
N CYS A 197 -3.24 3.39 17.24
CA CYS A 197 -4.15 3.22 16.13
C CYS A 197 -3.81 1.96 15.32
N ALA A 198 -4.77 1.40 14.57
CA ALA A 198 -4.48 0.35 13.62
C ALA A 198 -3.54 0.85 12.52
N LEU A 199 -2.78 -0.05 11.92
CA LEU A 199 -1.88 0.27 10.82
C LEU A 199 -2.03 -0.75 9.70
N ALA A 200 -2.35 -0.28 8.49
CA ALA A 200 -2.41 -1.08 7.27
C ALA A 200 -1.23 -0.72 6.37
N TYR A 201 -0.37 -1.69 6.11
CA TYR A 201 0.82 -1.58 5.27
C TYR A 201 0.59 -2.34 3.97
N VAL A 202 0.61 -1.64 2.85
CA VAL A 202 0.49 -2.25 1.51
C VAL A 202 1.79 -2.07 0.76
N ASN A 203 2.34 -3.15 0.20
CA ASN A 203 3.61 -3.14 -0.51
C ASN A 203 3.46 -3.65 -1.95
N LEU A 204 4.31 -3.15 -2.84
CA LEU A 204 4.50 -3.77 -4.15
C LEU A 204 5.03 -5.20 -4.01
N VAL A 205 4.76 -6.01 -5.01
CA VAL A 205 5.40 -7.30 -5.26
C VAL A 205 5.93 -7.31 -6.68
N GLY A 206 6.99 -8.04 -6.96
CA GLY A 206 7.55 -8.18 -8.30
C GLY A 206 9.03 -7.85 -8.38
N GLY A 207 9.63 -8.13 -9.53
CA GLY A 207 11.00 -7.74 -9.88
C GLY A 207 11.00 -6.53 -10.80
N GLN A 208 11.96 -5.62 -10.60
CA GLN A 208 12.23 -4.48 -11.47
C GLN A 208 13.71 -4.18 -11.46
N ASP A 209 14.38 -4.43 -12.60
CA ASP A 209 15.84 -4.33 -12.75
C ASP A 209 16.57 -5.10 -11.62
N GLU A 210 17.39 -4.46 -10.83
CA GLU A 210 18.09 -5.07 -9.69
C GLU A 210 17.22 -5.18 -8.44
N LEU A 211 16.00 -4.64 -8.43
CA LEU A 211 15.12 -4.65 -7.26
C LEU A 211 14.13 -5.82 -7.30
N VAL A 212 13.87 -6.38 -6.14
CA VAL A 212 12.75 -7.30 -5.92
C VAL A 212 11.91 -6.73 -4.79
N PHE A 213 10.59 -6.74 -4.97
CA PHE A 213 9.62 -6.38 -3.95
C PHE A 213 8.94 -7.64 -3.47
N ASP A 214 8.99 -7.89 -2.17
CA ASP A 214 8.49 -9.14 -1.58
C ASP A 214 7.02 -9.10 -1.21
N GLY A 215 6.34 -7.98 -1.40
CA GLY A 215 4.97 -7.83 -0.94
C GLY A 215 4.88 -7.91 0.58
N ALA A 216 4.31 -9.01 1.11
CA ALA A 216 4.09 -9.19 2.53
C ALA A 216 3.35 -8.01 3.18
N SER A 217 2.28 -7.55 2.54
CA SER A 217 1.38 -6.54 3.08
C SER A 217 0.78 -7.00 4.40
N MET A 218 0.60 -6.10 5.36
CA MET A 218 0.26 -6.45 6.74
C MET A 218 -0.77 -5.49 7.34
N VAL A 219 -1.54 -5.98 8.28
CA VAL A 219 -2.43 -5.17 9.13
C VAL A 219 -2.11 -5.45 10.59
N PHE A 220 -1.91 -4.39 11.35
CA PHE A 220 -1.72 -4.42 12.80
C PHE A 220 -2.88 -3.73 13.50
N ASP A 221 -3.25 -4.23 14.67
CA ASP A 221 -4.17 -3.53 15.55
C ASP A 221 -3.47 -2.39 16.32
N HIS A 222 -4.22 -1.72 17.17
CA HIS A 222 -3.77 -0.60 17.98
C HIS A 222 -2.80 -0.97 19.11
N ASP A 223 -2.61 -2.26 19.39
CA ASP A 223 -1.63 -2.79 20.34
C ASP A 223 -0.36 -3.27 19.63
N GLY A 224 -0.34 -3.22 18.29
CA GLY A 224 0.76 -3.69 17.45
C GLY A 224 0.74 -5.19 17.22
N GLU A 225 -0.39 -5.86 17.46
CA GLU A 225 -0.55 -7.27 17.15
C GLU A 225 -0.89 -7.45 15.65
N LEU A 226 -0.25 -8.42 15.01
CA LEU A 226 -0.50 -8.72 13.60
C LEU A 226 -1.87 -9.39 13.43
N VAL A 227 -2.77 -8.71 12.72
CA VAL A 227 -4.14 -9.18 12.46
C VAL A 227 -4.24 -9.94 11.14
N ALA A 228 -3.52 -9.47 10.11
CA ALA A 228 -3.56 -10.04 8.78
C ALA A 228 -2.23 -9.86 8.06
N SER A 229 -1.87 -10.79 7.18
CA SER A 229 -0.75 -10.60 6.27
C SER A 229 -0.96 -11.32 4.93
N ALA A 230 -0.51 -10.67 3.86
CA ALA A 230 -0.42 -11.25 2.53
C ALA A 230 0.82 -12.17 2.40
N PRO A 231 0.82 -13.11 1.45
CA PRO A 231 1.99 -13.93 1.17
C PRO A 231 3.15 -13.10 0.61
N GLN A 232 4.39 -13.58 0.78
CA GLN A 232 5.56 -13.03 0.10
C GLN A 232 5.59 -13.47 -1.37
N PHE A 233 6.18 -12.64 -2.24
CA PHE A 233 6.51 -12.89 -3.65
C PHE A 233 5.33 -13.28 -4.55
N ARG A 234 4.10 -12.91 -4.19
CA ARG A 234 2.88 -13.18 -4.97
C ARG A 234 1.92 -12.02 -4.92
N GLU A 235 1.19 -11.79 -6.00
CA GLU A 235 0.04 -10.89 -5.98
C GLU A 235 -1.03 -11.41 -5.02
N ALA A 236 -1.68 -10.50 -4.29
CA ALA A 236 -2.72 -10.84 -3.35
C ALA A 236 -3.74 -9.71 -3.16
N LEU A 237 -4.99 -10.10 -2.99
CA LEU A 237 -6.04 -9.26 -2.44
C LEU A 237 -6.35 -9.77 -1.03
N THR A 238 -5.95 -9.00 -0.01
CA THR A 238 -6.16 -9.36 1.40
C THR A 238 -7.26 -8.48 1.97
N ILE A 239 -8.34 -9.08 2.44
CA ILE A 239 -9.50 -8.37 3.01
C ILE A 239 -9.50 -8.59 4.52
N CYS A 240 -9.61 -7.51 5.28
CA CYS A 240 -9.57 -7.52 6.73
C CYS A 240 -10.69 -6.65 7.32
N ASP A 241 -11.43 -7.18 8.29
CA ASP A 241 -12.40 -6.43 9.08
C ASP A 241 -11.72 -5.91 10.35
N LEU A 242 -11.51 -4.60 10.41
CA LEU A 242 -10.87 -3.93 11.54
C LEU A 242 -11.89 -3.48 12.58
N ALA A 243 -11.75 -3.95 13.80
CA ALA A 243 -12.53 -3.49 14.94
C ALA A 243 -12.02 -2.14 15.45
N ILE A 244 -12.83 -1.08 15.30
CA ILE A 244 -12.43 0.30 15.61
C ILE A 244 -12.72 0.67 17.09
N HIS A 245 -13.73 0.06 17.72
CA HIS A 245 -14.15 0.39 19.08
C HIS A 245 -13.07 0.30 20.16
N PRO A 246 -12.14 -0.69 20.15
CA PRO A 246 -11.09 -0.80 21.16
C PRO A 246 -10.12 0.39 21.15
N MET A 247 -9.87 1.00 20.00
CA MET A 247 -8.91 2.12 19.81
C MET A 247 -9.36 3.38 20.56
N PHE A 248 -10.65 3.70 20.48
CA PHE A 248 -11.21 4.83 21.22
C PHE A 248 -11.06 4.65 22.74
N ARG A 249 -11.31 3.44 23.26
CA ARG A 249 -11.14 3.11 24.68
C ARG A 249 -9.70 3.24 25.13
N LYS A 250 -8.74 2.72 24.36
CA LYS A 250 -7.32 2.82 24.67
C LYS A 250 -6.88 4.27 24.85
N ARG A 251 -7.26 5.16 23.93
CA ARG A 251 -6.96 6.59 24.04
C ARG A 251 -7.57 7.26 25.26
N LEU A 252 -8.81 6.94 25.61
CA LEU A 252 -9.45 7.49 26.81
C LEU A 252 -8.77 7.06 28.10
N LEU A 253 -8.16 5.86 28.12
CA LEU A 253 -7.52 5.28 29.28
C LEU A 253 -6.02 5.59 29.38
N ASP A 254 -5.38 6.04 28.27
CA ASP A 254 -3.95 6.41 28.28
C ASP A 254 -3.77 7.89 28.66
N PRO A 255 -3.23 8.18 29.86
CA PRO A 255 -2.99 9.56 30.29
C PRO A 255 -2.10 10.35 29.34
N ARG A 256 -1.18 9.68 28.62
CA ARG A 256 -0.28 10.28 27.65
C ARG A 256 -1.00 10.73 26.38
N GLY A 257 -2.16 10.15 26.07
CA GLY A 257 -2.96 10.48 24.90
C GLY A 257 -3.69 11.83 25.01
N HIS A 258 -3.66 12.49 26.17
CA HIS A 258 -4.33 13.77 26.39
C HIS A 258 -3.40 14.99 26.34
N GLU A 259 -2.08 14.79 26.31
CA GLU A 259 -1.12 15.89 26.21
C GLU A 259 -0.91 16.30 24.74
N GLY A 260 -1.46 17.44 24.36
CA GLY A 260 -1.14 18.13 23.10
C GLY A 260 -1.94 17.71 21.86
N THR A 261 -3.13 17.14 22.00
CA THR A 261 -4.02 16.82 20.88
C THR A 261 -4.60 18.08 20.24
N SER A 262 -3.94 18.60 19.22
CA SER A 262 -4.61 19.46 18.25
C SER A 262 -5.38 18.57 17.28
N SER A 263 -6.69 18.80 17.11
CA SER A 263 -7.44 18.09 16.07
C SER A 263 -6.89 18.43 14.70
N LEU A 264 -6.48 17.44 13.94
CA LEU A 264 -6.09 17.64 12.55
C LEU A 264 -7.32 17.98 11.69
N PRO A 265 -7.14 18.68 10.56
CA PRO A 265 -8.19 18.85 9.57
C PRO A 265 -8.80 17.50 9.18
N LEU A 266 -10.11 17.44 9.09
CA LEU A 266 -10.86 16.23 8.71
C LEU A 266 -11.58 16.46 7.40
N VAL A 267 -11.30 15.63 6.40
CA VAL A 267 -11.99 15.62 5.10
C VAL A 267 -12.97 14.45 5.08
N THR A 268 -14.25 14.72 4.93
CA THR A 268 -15.27 13.66 4.84
C THR A 268 -15.26 13.07 3.43
N ILE A 269 -15.02 11.77 3.36
CA ILE A 269 -15.07 10.95 2.14
C ILE A 269 -16.35 10.12 2.12
N SER A 270 -16.64 9.39 3.23
CA SER A 270 -17.88 8.68 3.44
C SER A 270 -18.19 8.57 4.94
N GLU A 271 -19.45 8.79 5.33
CA GLU A 271 -19.85 8.81 6.74
C GLU A 271 -20.28 7.42 7.28
N ALA A 272 -20.85 6.58 6.42
CA ALA A 272 -21.31 5.26 6.80
C ALA A 272 -20.42 4.16 6.19
N PRO A 273 -20.18 3.04 6.92
CA PRO A 273 -19.60 1.88 6.29
C PRO A 273 -20.55 1.39 5.19
N VAL A 274 -19.98 0.91 4.09
CA VAL A 274 -20.76 0.19 3.07
C VAL A 274 -21.14 -1.16 3.70
N VAL A 275 -22.28 -1.19 4.38
CA VAL A 275 -22.88 -2.42 4.90
C VAL A 275 -24.08 -2.71 3.99
N GLU A 276 -23.97 -3.72 3.16
CA GLU A 276 -25.16 -4.27 2.53
C GLU A 276 -26.03 -4.92 3.62
N ASP A 277 -27.33 -4.69 3.56
CA ASP A 277 -28.31 -5.36 4.43
C ASP A 277 -28.09 -6.88 4.37
N GLU A 278 -27.97 -7.53 5.51
CA GLU A 278 -27.79 -9.00 5.62
C GLU A 278 -28.92 -9.80 4.90
N GLU A 279 -30.02 -9.16 4.51
CA GLU A 279 -31.14 -9.77 3.78
C GLU A 279 -30.88 -10.00 2.28
N ALA A 280 -29.88 -9.39 1.67
CA ALA A 280 -29.53 -9.58 0.24
C ALA A 280 -28.56 -10.76 -0.01
N ALA A 281 -28.04 -11.42 1.00
CA ALA A 281 -27.04 -12.49 0.92
C ALA A 281 -27.60 -13.87 0.51
N GLY A 282 -28.58 -13.91 -0.38
CA GLY A 282 -29.16 -15.15 -0.93
C GLY A 282 -28.51 -15.67 -2.22
N ALA A 283 -27.52 -14.99 -2.78
CA ALA A 283 -26.75 -15.48 -3.91
C ALA A 283 -25.43 -16.10 -3.41
N GLU A 284 -25.05 -17.25 -3.93
CA GLU A 284 -23.75 -17.90 -3.70
C GLU A 284 -22.60 -16.96 -4.10
N GLN A 285 -22.33 -15.95 -3.25
CA GLN A 285 -21.11 -15.16 -3.35
C GLN A 285 -19.95 -16.08 -2.99
N GLN A 286 -18.96 -16.16 -3.87
CA GLN A 286 -17.66 -16.72 -3.52
C GLN A 286 -17.12 -15.88 -2.34
N VAL A 287 -17.30 -16.40 -1.12
CA VAL A 287 -16.80 -15.80 0.10
C VAL A 287 -15.28 -15.75 -0.02
N THR A 288 -14.76 -14.58 -0.36
CA THR A 288 -13.30 -14.35 -0.25
C THR A 288 -12.96 -14.57 1.22
N PRO A 289 -12.05 -15.51 1.56
CA PRO A 289 -11.74 -15.79 2.95
C PRO A 289 -11.30 -14.50 3.63
N LEU A 290 -11.93 -14.16 4.76
CA LEU A 290 -11.46 -13.10 5.65
C LEU A 290 -10.00 -13.37 6.02
N ALA A 291 -9.23 -12.31 6.11
CA ALA A 291 -7.79 -12.29 6.25
C ALA A 291 -7.25 -13.34 7.22
N SER A 292 -6.28 -14.08 6.75
CA SER A 292 -5.44 -14.94 7.55
C SER A 292 -4.00 -14.38 7.58
N ILE A 293 -3.24 -14.78 8.58
CA ILE A 293 -1.80 -14.54 8.59
C ILE A 293 -1.16 -15.55 7.66
N ALA A 294 -0.55 -15.06 6.57
CA ALA A 294 0.13 -15.92 5.60
C ALA A 294 1.32 -16.65 6.26
N PRO A 295 1.55 -17.92 5.92
CA PRO A 295 2.72 -18.65 6.39
C PRO A 295 4.02 -17.93 5.98
N ARG A 296 4.96 -17.83 6.91
CA ARG A 296 6.29 -17.30 6.62
C ARG A 296 7.15 -18.33 5.89
N LEU A 297 7.88 -17.86 4.91
CA LEU A 297 8.92 -18.67 4.27
C LEU A 297 10.12 -18.82 5.22
N ASP A 298 10.78 -19.96 5.17
CA ASP A 298 12.10 -20.08 5.77
C ASP A 298 13.14 -19.29 4.95
N ARG A 299 14.32 -19.08 5.51
CA ARG A 299 15.34 -18.24 4.88
C ARG A 299 15.79 -18.73 3.49
N VAL A 300 15.81 -20.02 3.26
CA VAL A 300 16.25 -20.60 1.97
C VAL A 300 15.15 -20.43 0.95
N ALA A 301 13.91 -20.75 1.30
CA ALA A 301 12.74 -20.54 0.46
C ALA A 301 12.54 -19.06 0.12
N GLU A 302 12.71 -18.15 1.10
CA GLU A 302 12.62 -16.71 0.90
C GLU A 302 13.61 -16.22 -0.17
N VAL A 303 14.88 -16.62 -0.09
CA VAL A 303 15.90 -16.23 -1.08
C VAL A 303 15.62 -16.87 -2.43
N TYR A 304 15.18 -18.12 -2.47
CA TYR A 304 14.86 -18.81 -3.71
C TYR A 304 13.68 -18.16 -4.43
N GLU A 305 12.59 -17.88 -3.75
CA GLU A 305 11.41 -17.20 -4.32
C GLU A 305 11.75 -15.79 -4.82
N ALA A 306 12.62 -15.06 -4.12
CA ALA A 306 13.10 -13.76 -4.58
C ALA A 306 13.89 -13.85 -5.90
N LEU A 307 14.76 -14.85 -6.04
CA LEU A 307 15.53 -15.08 -7.27
C LEU A 307 14.61 -15.49 -8.43
N VAL A 308 13.65 -16.38 -8.17
CA VAL A 308 12.67 -16.82 -9.18
C VAL A 308 11.84 -15.63 -9.65
N LEU A 309 11.28 -14.84 -8.73
CA LEU A 309 10.44 -13.69 -9.06
C LEU A 309 11.22 -12.65 -9.85
N GLY A 310 12.42 -12.24 -9.36
CA GLY A 310 13.24 -11.24 -10.02
C GLY A 310 13.64 -11.65 -11.45
N THR A 311 14.04 -12.92 -11.63
CA THR A 311 14.44 -13.44 -12.95
C THR A 311 13.24 -13.54 -13.90
N SER A 312 12.12 -14.10 -13.41
CA SER A 312 10.91 -14.28 -14.23
C SER A 312 10.33 -12.93 -14.67
N ASP A 313 10.30 -11.95 -13.78
CA ASP A 313 9.78 -10.62 -14.08
C ASP A 313 10.70 -9.87 -15.03
N TYR A 314 12.01 -9.97 -14.87
CA TYR A 314 12.94 -9.37 -15.81
C TYR A 314 12.69 -9.90 -17.24
N VAL A 315 12.54 -11.20 -17.41
CA VAL A 315 12.25 -11.81 -18.71
C VAL A 315 10.90 -11.32 -19.25
N ARG A 316 9.86 -11.40 -18.42
CA ARG A 316 8.48 -11.09 -18.83
C ARG A 316 8.27 -9.61 -19.13
N LYS A 317 8.71 -8.72 -18.23
CA LYS A 317 8.50 -7.27 -18.32
C LYS A 317 9.31 -6.63 -19.46
N ASN A 318 10.45 -7.23 -19.84
CA ASN A 318 11.21 -6.82 -21.02
C ASN A 318 10.73 -7.46 -22.34
N GLY A 319 9.66 -8.26 -22.30
CA GLY A 319 9.06 -8.85 -23.50
C GLY A 319 9.88 -10.00 -24.12
N PHE A 320 10.81 -10.59 -23.38
CA PHE A 320 11.54 -11.75 -23.87
C PHE A 320 10.64 -12.98 -23.90
N THR A 321 10.59 -13.65 -25.05
CA THR A 321 9.82 -14.88 -25.26
C THR A 321 10.68 -16.13 -25.12
N GLU A 322 11.98 -15.99 -25.20
CA GLU A 322 12.96 -17.08 -25.13
C GLU A 322 14.17 -16.67 -24.29
N VAL A 323 14.72 -17.63 -23.56
CA VAL A 323 15.98 -17.48 -22.82
C VAL A 323 16.92 -18.62 -23.14
N LEU A 324 18.24 -18.33 -23.13
CA LEU A 324 19.28 -19.34 -23.33
C LEU A 324 20.08 -19.52 -22.04
N VAL A 325 20.19 -20.74 -21.57
CA VAL A 325 20.96 -21.08 -20.37
C VAL A 325 22.13 -22.00 -20.76
N GLY A 326 23.36 -21.58 -20.42
CA GLY A 326 24.55 -22.41 -20.53
C GLY A 326 24.59 -23.47 -19.43
N LEU A 327 23.93 -24.61 -19.63
CA LEU A 327 23.84 -25.67 -18.65
C LEU A 327 25.12 -26.50 -18.61
N SER A 328 26.03 -26.19 -17.68
CA SER A 328 27.32 -26.87 -17.51
C SER A 328 27.23 -28.22 -16.78
N GLY A 329 26.08 -28.55 -16.19
CA GLY A 329 25.88 -29.67 -15.29
C GLY A 329 26.31 -29.43 -13.84
N GLY A 330 26.79 -28.21 -13.53
CA GLY A 330 27.08 -27.77 -12.16
C GLY A 330 25.81 -27.28 -11.43
N VAL A 331 25.91 -27.11 -10.10
CA VAL A 331 24.79 -26.71 -9.24
C VAL A 331 24.22 -25.33 -9.66
N ASP A 332 25.09 -24.36 -9.94
CA ASP A 332 24.69 -22.98 -10.26
C ASP A 332 23.84 -22.92 -11.53
N SER A 333 24.33 -23.53 -12.63
CA SER A 333 23.60 -23.54 -13.89
C SER A 333 22.28 -24.36 -13.82
N SER A 334 22.26 -25.40 -12.98
CA SER A 334 21.05 -26.19 -12.75
C SER A 334 20.02 -25.41 -11.91
N LEU A 335 20.47 -24.58 -10.99
CA LEU A 335 19.57 -23.72 -10.20
C LEU A 335 18.98 -22.60 -11.04
N VAL A 336 19.75 -22.04 -11.98
CA VAL A 336 19.25 -20.99 -12.90
C VAL A 336 18.22 -21.54 -13.88
N ALA A 337 18.38 -22.79 -14.37
CA ALA A 337 17.46 -23.46 -15.29
C ALA A 337 16.13 -23.85 -14.63
#